data_15ff82677d550906a40f64051992cd32
#
_entry.id   15ff82677d550906a40f64051992cd32
#
_cell.length_a   1.000
_cell.length_b   1.000
_cell.length_c   1.000
_cell.angle_alpha   90.00
_cell.angle_beta   90.00
_cell.angle_gamma   90.00
#
_symmetry.space_group_name_H-M   'P 1'
#
loop_
_entity.id
_entity.type
_entity.pdbx_description
1 polymer ?
#
loop_
_entity_poly.entity_id
_entity_poly.type
_entity_poly.pdbx_seq_one_letter_code
_entity_poly.pdbx_strand_id
1 'polypeptide(L)'
;MIQIGDVVVSFDVLREKFLCDLGACQGICCIEGDAGAPVELDEVEKLEEVLPLIWDELSPEARTVIEEQGVVYTDCEGDLVTSIVNNKDCVFTCYDDKGCCYCAIEKAYREGRTNFYKPISCHLYPIRVGNYGLYKAVNYHRWDVCKAAMLLGQKENLPVYKFRKEPLIRKFGEDWYAELELVVEEMKKQGIL
;
A
#
# COMPACT_ATOMS: atom_id res chain seq x y z
N MET A 1 4.14 21.63 -2.52
CA MET A 1 5.00 20.49 -2.16
C MET A 1 5.95 20.95 -1.06
N ILE A 2 6.32 20.04 -0.16
CA ILE A 2 7.38 20.26 0.84
C ILE A 2 8.50 19.25 0.60
N GLN A 3 9.69 19.56 1.06
CA GLN A 3 10.86 18.67 0.95
C GLN A 3 11.42 18.40 2.34
N ILE A 4 11.70 17.14 2.64
CA ILE A 4 12.33 16.66 3.87
C ILE A 4 13.45 15.71 3.44
N GLY A 5 14.69 16.12 3.63
CA GLY A 5 15.86 15.41 3.08
C GLY A 5 15.77 15.25 1.56
N ASP A 6 15.86 14.01 1.07
CA ASP A 6 15.70 13.63 -0.34
C ASP A 6 14.24 13.33 -0.74
N VAL A 7 13.26 13.57 0.14
CA VAL A 7 11.85 13.22 -0.08
C VAL A 7 11.01 14.48 -0.33
N VAL A 8 10.31 14.51 -1.47
CA VAL A 8 9.38 15.59 -1.85
C VAL A 8 7.95 15.08 -1.65
N VAL A 9 7.18 15.75 -0.78
CA VAL A 9 5.80 15.37 -0.41
C VAL A 9 4.81 16.34 -1.03
N SER A 10 3.81 15.82 -1.74
CA SER A 10 2.73 16.64 -2.29
C SER A 10 1.79 17.16 -1.20
N PHE A 11 1.19 18.32 -1.41
CA PHE A 11 0.21 18.87 -0.47
C PHE A 11 -1.04 17.99 -0.32
N ASP A 12 -1.35 17.19 -1.33
CA ASP A 12 -2.48 16.26 -1.26
C ASP A 12 -2.30 15.23 -0.15
N VAL A 13 -1.07 14.73 0.04
CA VAL A 13 -0.75 13.81 1.16
C VAL A 13 -1.03 14.44 2.53
N LEU A 14 -0.89 15.78 2.63
CA LEU A 14 -1.08 16.51 3.88
C LEU A 14 -2.54 16.93 4.11
N ARG A 15 -3.27 17.21 3.02
CA ARG A 15 -4.63 17.81 3.05
C ARG A 15 -5.75 16.80 2.92
N GLU A 16 -5.57 15.81 2.03
CA GLU A 16 -6.63 14.84 1.76
C GLU A 16 -6.93 13.99 2.99
N LYS A 17 -8.22 13.74 3.19
CA LYS A 17 -8.72 12.92 4.30
C LYS A 17 -9.00 11.53 3.80
N PHE A 18 -8.57 10.54 4.56
CA PHE A 18 -8.70 9.15 4.17
C PHE A 18 -8.72 8.23 5.39
N LEU A 19 -9.67 7.33 5.42
CA LEU A 19 -9.72 6.22 6.37
C LEU A 19 -10.33 5.01 5.65
N CYS A 20 -9.56 3.93 5.54
CA CYS A 20 -10.00 2.73 4.84
C CYS A 20 -11.30 2.19 5.43
N ASP A 21 -12.30 1.99 4.57
CA ASP A 21 -13.59 1.40 4.93
C ASP A 21 -13.72 0.05 4.21
N LEU A 22 -13.16 -0.99 4.83
CA LEU A 22 -13.15 -2.32 4.26
C LEU A 22 -14.57 -2.91 4.17
N GLY A 23 -15.46 -2.52 5.08
CA GLY A 23 -16.86 -2.94 5.04
C GLY A 23 -17.61 -2.42 3.81
N ALA A 24 -17.23 -1.25 3.31
CA ALA A 24 -17.82 -0.66 2.11
C ALA A 24 -17.11 -1.09 0.81
N CYS A 25 -15.75 -1.13 0.80
CA CYS A 25 -14.99 -1.43 -0.42
C CYS A 25 -14.64 -2.91 -0.61
N GLN A 26 -14.80 -3.74 0.43
CA GLN A 26 -14.55 -5.19 0.39
C GLN A 26 -13.19 -5.60 -0.19
N GLY A 27 -12.15 -4.75 -0.02
CA GLY A 27 -10.80 -5.07 -0.46
C GLY A 27 -10.53 -4.90 -1.96
N ILE A 28 -11.35 -4.13 -2.66
CA ILE A 28 -11.32 -3.97 -4.13
C ILE A 28 -9.97 -3.53 -4.68
N CYS A 29 -9.13 -2.85 -3.90
CA CYS A 29 -7.77 -2.46 -4.32
C CYS A 29 -6.81 -3.65 -4.59
N CYS A 30 -7.18 -4.86 -4.17
CA CYS A 30 -6.44 -6.10 -4.47
C CYS A 30 -7.06 -6.88 -5.63
N ILE A 31 -8.21 -6.45 -6.18
CA ILE A 31 -9.01 -7.15 -7.18
C ILE A 31 -9.05 -6.38 -8.52
N GLU A 32 -9.02 -5.06 -8.47
CA GLU A 32 -9.20 -4.16 -9.63
C GLU A 32 -7.84 -3.59 -10.13
N GLY A 33 -6.78 -4.40 -10.12
CA GLY A 33 -5.49 -3.98 -10.65
C GLY A 33 -5.37 -4.27 -12.15
N ASP A 34 -4.81 -3.34 -12.92
CA ASP A 34 -4.34 -3.56 -14.29
C ASP A 34 -2.89 -4.06 -14.33
N ALA A 35 -2.18 -3.87 -13.23
CA ALA A 35 -0.87 -4.44 -12.93
C ALA A 35 -0.81 -4.82 -11.45
N GLY A 36 0.21 -5.61 -11.06
CA GLY A 36 0.46 -5.95 -9.65
C GLY A 36 0.88 -4.73 -8.82
N ALA A 37 0.92 -4.89 -7.52
CA ALA A 37 1.45 -3.85 -6.64
C ALA A 37 2.98 -3.78 -6.77
N PRO A 38 3.60 -2.58 -6.85
CA PRO A 38 5.05 -2.44 -6.86
C PRO A 38 5.72 -3.13 -5.67
N VAL A 39 6.82 -3.83 -5.95
CA VAL A 39 7.59 -4.61 -4.96
C VAL A 39 9.03 -4.11 -4.96
N GLU A 40 9.62 -3.88 -3.78
CA GLU A 40 11.05 -3.57 -3.67
C GLU A 40 11.86 -4.87 -3.76
N LEU A 41 13.08 -4.79 -4.30
CA LEU A 41 13.90 -5.99 -4.51
C LEU A 41 14.15 -6.79 -3.22
N ASP A 42 14.32 -6.11 -2.09
CA ASP A 42 14.49 -6.74 -0.78
C ASP A 42 13.20 -7.35 -0.21
N GLU A 43 12.06 -7.11 -0.83
CA GLU A 43 10.78 -7.70 -0.45
C GLU A 43 10.50 -9.02 -1.19
N VAL A 44 11.19 -9.33 -2.29
CA VAL A 44 10.96 -10.55 -3.09
C VAL A 44 11.23 -11.80 -2.23
N GLU A 45 12.39 -11.86 -1.58
CA GLU A 45 12.75 -12.96 -0.70
C GLU A 45 11.72 -13.15 0.42
N LYS A 46 11.24 -12.06 1.01
CA LYS A 46 10.20 -12.10 2.06
C LYS A 46 8.86 -12.62 1.53
N LEU A 47 8.51 -12.30 0.27
CA LEU A 47 7.32 -12.84 -0.39
C LEU A 47 7.45 -14.35 -0.63
N GLU A 48 8.62 -14.82 -1.03
CA GLU A 48 8.91 -16.25 -1.21
C GLU A 48 8.91 -17.00 0.13
N GLU A 49 9.48 -16.42 1.19
CA GLU A 49 9.48 -16.99 2.54
C GLU A 49 8.08 -17.15 3.14
N VAL A 50 7.18 -16.20 2.88
CA VAL A 50 5.81 -16.25 3.42
C VAL A 50 4.91 -17.18 2.61
N LEU A 51 5.24 -17.46 1.35
CA LEU A 51 4.40 -18.22 0.42
C LEU A 51 3.98 -19.60 0.95
N PRO A 52 4.87 -20.44 1.49
CA PRO A 52 4.45 -21.73 2.03
C PRO A 52 3.51 -21.62 3.24
N LEU A 53 3.54 -20.50 3.97
CA LEU A 53 2.69 -20.27 5.13
C LEU A 53 1.24 -19.92 4.76
N ILE A 54 1.03 -19.44 3.54
CA ILE A 54 -0.28 -18.96 3.04
C ILE A 54 -0.80 -19.76 1.85
N TRP A 55 -0.04 -20.78 1.38
CA TRP A 55 -0.34 -21.52 0.16
C TRP A 55 -1.78 -22.03 0.09
N ASP A 56 -2.27 -22.63 1.17
CA ASP A 56 -3.60 -23.22 1.23
C ASP A 56 -4.74 -22.19 1.23
N GLU A 57 -4.42 -20.91 1.48
CA GLU A 57 -5.38 -19.81 1.46
C GLU A 57 -5.52 -19.17 0.08
N LEU A 58 -4.58 -19.45 -0.85
CA LEU A 58 -4.59 -18.91 -2.19
C LEU A 58 -5.53 -19.69 -3.10
N SER A 59 -6.13 -19.00 -4.08
CA SER A 59 -6.95 -19.67 -5.10
C SER A 59 -6.14 -20.62 -5.95
N PRO A 60 -6.75 -21.66 -6.55
CA PRO A 60 -6.06 -22.57 -7.49
C PRO A 60 -5.40 -21.82 -8.66
N GLU A 61 -6.08 -20.78 -9.17
CA GLU A 61 -5.60 -19.95 -10.26
C GLU A 61 -4.35 -19.14 -9.82
N ALA A 62 -4.35 -18.59 -8.62
CA ALA A 62 -3.21 -17.87 -8.07
C ALA A 62 -2.00 -18.79 -7.90
N ARG A 63 -2.20 -20.03 -7.42
CA ARG A 63 -1.14 -21.04 -7.30
C ARG A 63 -0.53 -21.38 -8.65
N THR A 64 -1.37 -21.59 -9.69
CA THR A 64 -0.91 -21.84 -11.05
C THR A 64 -0.05 -20.69 -11.57
N VAL A 65 -0.50 -19.45 -11.41
CA VAL A 65 0.28 -18.27 -11.82
C VAL A 65 1.62 -18.21 -11.08
N ILE A 66 1.64 -18.46 -9.77
CA ILE A 66 2.88 -18.46 -8.99
C ILE A 66 3.84 -19.58 -9.43
N GLU A 67 3.34 -20.77 -9.74
CA GLU A 67 4.15 -21.88 -10.24
C GLU A 67 4.75 -21.60 -11.61
N GLU A 68 4.05 -20.86 -12.48
CA GLU A 68 4.47 -20.55 -13.84
C GLU A 68 5.43 -19.35 -13.93
N GLN A 69 5.18 -18.28 -13.20
CA GLN A 69 5.93 -17.01 -13.31
C GLN A 69 6.52 -16.48 -12.01
N GLY A 70 6.23 -17.12 -10.87
CA GLY A 70 6.68 -16.65 -9.54
C GLY A 70 5.72 -15.65 -8.88
N VAL A 71 6.14 -15.16 -7.70
CA VAL A 71 5.36 -14.24 -6.87
C VAL A 71 5.36 -12.80 -7.37
N VAL A 72 6.32 -12.47 -8.26
CA VAL A 72 6.50 -11.15 -8.88
C VAL A 72 6.82 -11.30 -10.37
N TYR A 73 6.55 -10.25 -11.14
CA TYR A 73 6.98 -10.14 -12.54
C TYR A 73 7.35 -8.68 -12.85
N THR A 74 8.01 -8.47 -13.99
CA THR A 74 8.29 -7.12 -14.50
C THR A 74 7.16 -6.70 -15.42
N ASP A 75 6.50 -5.58 -15.12
CA ASP A 75 5.40 -5.06 -15.94
C ASP A 75 5.89 -4.36 -17.22
N CYS A 76 4.95 -3.79 -18.00
CA CYS A 76 5.27 -3.12 -19.26
C CYS A 76 6.03 -1.80 -19.09
N GLU A 77 6.03 -1.21 -17.90
CA GLU A 77 6.79 -0.01 -17.55
C GLU A 77 8.20 -0.33 -17.05
N GLY A 78 8.49 -1.61 -16.81
CA GLY A 78 9.77 -2.10 -16.30
C GLY A 78 9.82 -2.18 -14.77
N ASP A 79 8.70 -1.98 -14.10
CA ASP A 79 8.60 -2.06 -12.65
C ASP A 79 8.39 -3.50 -12.19
N LEU A 80 9.02 -3.86 -11.06
CA LEU A 80 8.80 -5.13 -10.40
C LEU A 80 7.49 -5.05 -9.59
N VAL A 81 6.55 -5.93 -9.91
CA VAL A 81 5.20 -5.93 -9.31
C VAL A 81 4.78 -7.33 -8.87
N THR A 82 3.83 -7.43 -7.96
CA THR A 82 3.24 -8.72 -7.57
C THR A 82 2.55 -9.37 -8.76
N SER A 83 2.65 -10.70 -8.88
CA SER A 83 1.91 -11.45 -9.89
C SER A 83 0.39 -11.28 -9.72
N ILE A 84 -0.34 -11.33 -10.83
CA ILE A 84 -1.79 -11.13 -10.88
C ILE A 84 -2.48 -12.26 -11.67
N VAL A 85 -3.69 -12.59 -11.26
CA VAL A 85 -4.56 -13.57 -11.90
C VAL A 85 -5.46 -12.86 -12.90
N ASN A 86 -5.53 -13.35 -14.13
CA ASN A 86 -6.43 -12.86 -15.18
C ASN A 86 -6.33 -11.33 -15.43
N ASN A 87 -5.15 -10.75 -15.29
CA ASN A 87 -4.89 -9.31 -15.40
C ASN A 87 -5.73 -8.46 -14.43
N LYS A 88 -6.04 -8.97 -13.25
CA LYS A 88 -6.86 -8.30 -12.23
C LYS A 88 -6.36 -8.57 -10.81
N ASP A 89 -6.66 -9.75 -10.30
CA ASP A 89 -6.53 -10.06 -8.88
C ASP A 89 -5.06 -10.29 -8.51
N CYS A 90 -4.60 -9.67 -7.44
CA CYS A 90 -3.30 -10.01 -6.87
C CYS A 90 -3.27 -11.50 -6.46
N VAL A 91 -2.18 -12.22 -6.76
CA VAL A 91 -2.03 -13.65 -6.38
C VAL A 91 -2.12 -13.90 -4.88
N PHE A 92 -1.93 -12.88 -4.05
CA PHE A 92 -2.01 -12.97 -2.59
C PHE A 92 -3.41 -12.67 -2.03
N THR A 93 -4.46 -12.64 -2.87
CA THR A 93 -5.83 -12.46 -2.41
C THR A 93 -6.38 -13.70 -1.73
N CYS A 94 -7.12 -13.50 -0.66
CA CYS A 94 -7.99 -14.51 -0.04
C CYS A 94 -9.32 -13.84 0.35
N TYR A 95 -10.34 -14.63 0.62
CA TYR A 95 -11.68 -14.14 0.90
C TYR A 95 -12.21 -14.71 2.20
N ASP A 96 -13.03 -13.92 2.92
CA ASP A 96 -13.81 -14.43 4.04
C ASP A 96 -15.15 -15.05 3.58
N ASP A 97 -15.89 -15.60 4.53
CA ASP A 97 -17.20 -16.22 4.28
C ASP A 97 -18.26 -15.26 3.72
N LYS A 98 -18.01 -13.95 3.78
CA LYS A 98 -18.88 -12.88 3.26
C LYS A 98 -18.44 -12.37 1.90
N GLY A 99 -17.36 -12.91 1.35
CA GLY A 99 -16.78 -12.51 0.08
C GLY A 99 -15.95 -11.22 0.14
N CYS A 100 -15.57 -10.77 1.34
CA CYS A 100 -14.64 -9.66 1.48
C CYS A 100 -13.21 -10.13 1.16
N CYS A 101 -12.52 -9.40 0.29
CA CYS A 101 -11.14 -9.68 -0.09
C CYS A 101 -10.15 -9.18 0.95
N TYR A 102 -9.17 -10.01 1.26
CA TYR A 102 -8.05 -9.70 2.14
C TYR A 102 -6.72 -10.10 1.48
N CYS A 103 -5.63 -9.52 1.96
CA CYS A 103 -4.30 -10.01 1.65
C CYS A 103 -3.95 -11.20 2.56
N ALA A 104 -3.65 -12.36 1.99
CA ALA A 104 -3.25 -13.55 2.75
C ALA A 104 -1.97 -13.32 3.57
N ILE A 105 -1.04 -12.49 3.05
CA ILE A 105 0.18 -12.11 3.78
C ILE A 105 -0.17 -11.30 5.02
N GLU A 106 -1.03 -10.26 4.88
CA GLU A 106 -1.47 -9.46 6.02
C GLU A 106 -2.21 -10.32 7.05
N LYS A 107 -3.05 -11.25 6.61
CA LYS A 107 -3.73 -12.20 7.48
C LYS A 107 -2.75 -13.05 8.27
N ALA A 108 -1.75 -13.65 7.58
CA ALA A 108 -0.70 -14.44 8.23
C ALA A 108 0.10 -13.63 9.26
N TYR A 109 0.40 -12.36 8.95
CA TYR A 109 1.05 -11.46 9.90
C TYR A 109 0.19 -11.19 11.14
N ARG A 110 -1.10 -10.89 10.97
CA ARG A 110 -2.04 -10.64 12.09
C ARG A 110 -2.25 -11.87 12.97
N GLU A 111 -2.11 -13.06 12.40
CA GLU A 111 -2.15 -14.35 13.10
C GLU A 111 -0.79 -14.74 13.73
N GLY A 112 0.26 -13.93 13.57
CA GLY A 112 1.59 -14.17 14.11
C GLY A 112 2.38 -15.28 13.39
N ARG A 113 1.98 -15.66 12.17
CA ARG A 113 2.64 -16.70 11.37
C ARG A 113 3.85 -16.17 10.59
N THR A 114 3.96 -14.86 10.40
CA THR A 114 5.09 -14.20 9.74
C THR A 114 5.36 -12.85 10.36
N ASN A 115 6.59 -12.34 10.21
CA ASN A 115 6.97 -10.98 10.57
C ASN A 115 6.86 -10.00 9.39
N PHE A 116 6.56 -10.46 8.19
CA PHE A 116 6.37 -9.64 7.01
C PHE A 116 4.90 -9.26 6.87
N TYR A 117 4.60 -7.94 7.03
CA TYR A 117 3.22 -7.46 6.99
C TYR A 117 2.60 -7.55 5.60
N LYS A 118 3.24 -6.96 4.61
CA LYS A 118 2.95 -6.95 3.16
C LYS A 118 3.91 -6.01 2.44
N PRO A 119 3.96 -5.99 1.09
CA PRO A 119 4.76 -5.03 0.34
C PRO A 119 4.52 -3.60 0.80
N ILE A 120 5.59 -2.81 0.86
CA ILE A 120 5.51 -1.43 1.37
C ILE A 120 4.57 -0.56 0.53
N SER A 121 4.49 -0.80 -0.78
CA SER A 121 3.57 -0.10 -1.67
C SER A 121 2.10 -0.32 -1.27
N CYS A 122 1.73 -1.58 -0.93
CA CYS A 122 0.40 -1.92 -0.43
C CYS A 122 0.13 -1.32 0.95
N HIS A 123 1.15 -1.29 1.83
CA HIS A 123 1.01 -0.74 3.17
C HIS A 123 0.82 0.79 3.14
N LEU A 124 1.52 1.47 2.24
CA LEU A 124 1.42 2.92 2.04
C LEU A 124 0.12 3.36 1.36
N TYR A 125 -0.51 2.48 0.55
CA TYR A 125 -1.66 2.88 -0.27
C TYR A 125 -2.75 3.58 0.56
N PRO A 126 -3.29 4.75 0.15
CA PRO A 126 -3.23 5.36 -1.18
C PRO A 126 -2.04 6.31 -1.42
N ILE A 127 -1.02 6.29 -0.59
CA ILE A 127 0.23 7.02 -0.86
C ILE A 127 1.07 6.19 -1.83
N ARG A 128 1.55 6.84 -2.90
CA ARG A 128 2.49 6.30 -3.88
C ARG A 128 3.84 6.99 -3.74
N VAL A 129 4.90 6.22 -3.82
CA VAL A 129 6.29 6.71 -3.77
C VAL A 129 6.96 6.40 -5.10
N GLY A 130 7.32 7.45 -5.84
CA GLY A 130 8.14 7.34 -7.05
C GLY A 130 9.61 7.62 -6.74
N ASN A 131 10.53 6.85 -7.32
CA ASN A 131 11.97 7.05 -7.19
C ASN A 131 12.52 7.71 -8.45
N TYR A 132 13.12 8.89 -8.31
CA TYR A 132 13.67 9.69 -9.40
C TYR A 132 15.20 9.85 -9.28
N GLY A 133 15.86 8.89 -8.65
CA GLY A 133 17.31 8.87 -8.46
C GLY A 133 17.76 9.82 -7.35
N LEU A 134 17.73 11.12 -7.60
CA LEU A 134 18.17 12.14 -6.63
C LEU A 134 17.13 12.43 -5.53
N TYR A 135 15.87 12.13 -5.76
CA TYR A 135 14.80 12.36 -4.82
C TYR A 135 13.69 11.33 -4.97
N LYS A 136 12.91 11.15 -3.90
CA LYS A 136 11.68 10.36 -3.87
C LYS A 136 10.48 11.29 -3.84
N ALA A 137 9.48 11.03 -4.68
CA ALA A 137 8.24 11.79 -4.71
C ALA A 137 7.13 11.02 -4.02
N VAL A 138 6.52 11.63 -3.00
CA VAL A 138 5.42 11.06 -2.21
C VAL A 138 4.12 11.75 -2.61
N ASN A 139 3.22 11.01 -3.25
CA ASN A 139 1.99 11.51 -3.82
C ASN A 139 0.77 10.76 -3.29
N TYR A 140 -0.39 11.42 -3.30
CA TYR A 140 -1.69 10.82 -3.03
C TYR A 140 -2.31 10.32 -4.34
N HIS A 141 -2.63 9.04 -4.39
CA HIS A 141 -3.29 8.42 -5.53
C HIS A 141 -4.82 8.51 -5.36
N ARG A 142 -5.48 9.12 -6.35
CA ARG A 142 -6.94 9.20 -6.42
C ARG A 142 -7.47 8.06 -7.27
N TRP A 143 -8.19 7.17 -6.62
CA TRP A 143 -8.84 6.03 -7.28
C TRP A 143 -10.30 5.97 -6.84
N ASP A 144 -11.21 5.88 -7.80
CA ASP A 144 -12.66 5.95 -7.55
C ASP A 144 -13.16 4.82 -6.63
N VAL A 145 -12.50 3.67 -6.64
CA VAL A 145 -12.82 2.54 -5.75
C VAL A 145 -12.65 2.89 -4.26
N CYS A 146 -11.89 3.94 -3.94
CA CYS A 146 -11.64 4.41 -2.58
C CYS A 146 -12.60 5.53 -2.11
N LYS A 147 -13.67 5.81 -2.85
CA LYS A 147 -14.60 6.90 -2.52
C LYS A 147 -15.19 6.80 -1.11
N ALA A 148 -15.55 5.60 -0.67
CA ALA A 148 -16.03 5.36 0.71
C ALA A 148 -14.99 5.73 1.76
N ALA A 149 -13.72 5.38 1.52
CA ALA A 149 -12.62 5.72 2.42
C ALA A 149 -12.36 7.22 2.50
N MET A 150 -12.54 7.96 1.41
CA MET A 150 -12.44 9.42 1.40
C MET A 150 -13.58 10.05 2.23
N LEU A 151 -14.82 9.58 2.08
CA LEU A 151 -15.97 10.06 2.84
C LEU A 151 -15.81 9.78 4.34
N LEU A 152 -15.36 8.58 4.70
CA LEU A 152 -15.08 8.23 6.09
C LEU A 152 -13.94 9.08 6.66
N GLY A 153 -12.86 9.26 5.91
CA GLY A 153 -11.73 10.12 6.30
C GLY A 153 -12.14 11.58 6.52
N GLN A 154 -13.06 12.11 5.70
CA GLN A 154 -13.63 13.44 5.87
C GLN A 154 -14.46 13.52 7.15
N LYS A 155 -15.32 12.55 7.41
CA LYS A 155 -16.15 12.47 8.62
C LYS A 155 -15.29 12.44 9.89
N GLU A 156 -14.22 11.63 9.89
CA GLU A 156 -13.30 11.49 11.02
C GLU A 156 -12.21 12.59 11.06
N ASN A 157 -12.22 13.51 10.08
CA ASN A 157 -11.23 14.59 9.93
C ASN A 157 -9.78 14.08 9.96
N LEU A 158 -9.51 12.90 9.36
CA LEU A 158 -8.23 12.21 9.43
C LEU A 158 -7.41 12.39 8.13
N PRO A 159 -6.33 13.22 8.14
CA PRO A 159 -5.44 13.34 6.99
C PRO A 159 -4.75 12.03 6.65
N VAL A 160 -4.54 11.77 5.35
CA VAL A 160 -3.96 10.50 4.88
C VAL A 160 -2.57 10.26 5.46
N TYR A 161 -1.72 11.29 5.63
CA TYR A 161 -0.40 11.11 6.23
C TYR A 161 -0.47 10.64 7.69
N LYS A 162 -1.51 11.04 8.44
CA LYS A 162 -1.75 10.55 9.81
C LYS A 162 -2.29 9.12 9.81
N PHE A 163 -3.23 8.83 8.91
CA PHE A 163 -3.75 7.48 8.74
C PHE A 163 -2.66 6.49 8.33
N ARG A 164 -1.69 6.93 7.51
CA ARG A 164 -0.55 6.13 7.04
C ARG A 164 0.75 6.43 7.80
N LYS A 165 0.67 6.83 9.05
CA LYS A 165 1.83 7.08 9.92
C LYS A 165 2.79 5.88 9.96
N GLU A 166 2.27 4.72 10.30
CA GLU A 166 3.06 3.49 10.46
C GLU A 166 3.84 3.11 9.18
N PRO A 167 3.22 2.99 7.99
CA PRO A 167 3.98 2.70 6.78
C PRO A 167 4.90 3.82 6.33
N LEU A 168 4.61 5.09 6.63
CA LEU A 168 5.55 6.19 6.38
C LEU A 168 6.79 6.07 7.26
N ILE A 169 6.62 5.74 8.54
CA ILE A 169 7.74 5.45 9.44
C ILE A 169 8.54 4.23 8.96
N ARG A 170 7.86 3.14 8.58
CA ARG A 170 8.51 1.95 8.03
C ARG A 170 9.35 2.27 6.79
N LYS A 171 8.90 3.19 5.93
CA LYS A 171 9.58 3.56 4.68
C LYS A 171 10.70 4.56 4.85
N PHE A 172 10.50 5.58 5.69
CA PHE A 172 11.38 6.75 5.77
C PHE A 172 12.06 6.93 7.13
N GLY A 173 11.61 6.23 8.16
CA GLY A 173 12.12 6.32 9.53
C GLY A 173 11.31 7.27 10.43
N GLU A 174 11.48 7.10 11.74
CA GLU A 174 10.79 7.89 12.77
C GLU A 174 11.17 9.37 12.73
N ASP A 175 12.48 9.67 12.56
CA ASP A 175 12.97 11.05 12.51
C ASP A 175 12.39 11.82 11.34
N TRP A 176 12.31 11.19 10.16
CA TRP A 176 11.69 11.78 8.99
C TRP A 176 10.21 12.09 9.22
N TYR A 177 9.49 11.16 9.85
CA TYR A 177 8.07 11.37 10.13
C TYR A 177 7.85 12.46 11.19
N ALA A 178 8.71 12.55 12.19
CA ALA A 178 8.69 13.62 13.19
C ALA A 178 8.93 15.00 12.55
N GLU A 179 9.88 15.11 11.62
CA GLU A 179 10.11 16.33 10.85
C GLU A 179 8.90 16.70 9.99
N LEU A 180 8.25 15.71 9.34
CA LEU A 180 7.00 15.92 8.60
C LEU A 180 5.92 16.54 9.49
N GLU A 181 5.72 16.01 10.71
CA GLU A 181 4.73 16.54 11.65
C GLU A 181 5.06 17.99 12.06
N LEU A 182 6.32 18.31 12.32
CA LEU A 182 6.77 19.67 12.66
C LEU A 182 6.51 20.66 11.51
N VAL A 183 6.86 20.28 10.28
CA VAL A 183 6.62 21.12 9.09
C VAL A 183 5.11 21.35 8.88
N VAL A 184 4.30 20.31 9.02
CA VAL A 184 2.83 20.43 8.88
C VAL A 184 2.23 21.35 9.95
N GLU A 185 2.66 21.26 11.20
CA GLU A 185 2.19 22.14 12.28
C GLU A 185 2.58 23.61 12.02
N GLU A 186 3.76 23.87 11.53
CA GLU A 186 4.18 25.22 11.17
C GLU A 186 3.38 25.78 9.99
N MET A 187 3.11 24.97 8.96
CA MET A 187 2.27 25.36 7.82
C MET A 187 0.83 25.67 8.24
N LYS A 188 0.27 24.96 9.21
CA LYS A 188 -1.06 25.26 9.76
C LYS A 188 -1.07 26.62 10.49
N LYS A 189 -0.05 26.90 11.30
CA LYS A 189 0.08 28.21 11.97
C LYS A 189 0.16 29.37 10.99
N GLN A 190 0.77 29.12 9.82
CA GLN A 190 0.89 30.11 8.74
C GLN A 190 -0.35 30.17 7.83
N GLY A 191 -1.37 29.34 8.05
CA GLY A 191 -2.59 29.28 7.23
C GLY A 191 -2.38 28.74 5.82
N ILE A 192 -1.32 27.94 5.61
CA ILE A 192 -1.01 27.29 4.32
C ILE A 192 -1.79 25.96 4.17
N LEU A 193 -2.06 25.30 5.29
CA LEU A 193 -2.82 24.04 5.37
C LEU A 193 -4.13 24.23 6.14
#